data_df68019ef594e71253227e35393c8830
#
_entry.id   df68019ef594e71253227e35393c8830
#
_cell.length_a   1.000
_cell.length_b   1.000
_cell.length_c   1.000
_cell.angle_alpha   90.00
_cell.angle_beta   90.00
_cell.angle_gamma   90.00
#
_symmetry.space_group_name_H-M   'P 1'
#
loop_
_entity.id
_entity.type
_entity.pdbx_description
1 polymer ?
#
loop_
_entity_poly.entity_id
_entity_poly.type
_entity_poly.pdbx_seq_one_letter_code
_entity_poly.pdbx_strand_id
1 'polypeptide(L)'
;MLHMTSFKKIVLNFIKILILKFLISTPIFAKQNDCNITEEMSNVPEELYLETYPIIITEINELESTFDYQFYLGYWYEIGDDLPYCFFESKNLEEGIFNPYFEFQNAIDLERVTSFGVEIEEEGVYVSAKYKGTFKGNFDFTMYPFDTQNLHVDISSTYSTDDFKIYVEDQKNSLLDALEVQGWDKINFAKKIDIEKWDQDDEVYDLIRYTITLDRQVFSISLRLFLPLLVIVSLNFLSLLLEKNDFETKVEIQLAALIAVAAYSILMDTKIPDLPYLTVADTIIALSFFS
;
A
#
# COMPACT_ATOMS: atom_id res chain seq x y z
N MET A 1 24.72 -20.63 7.15
CA MET A 1 25.36 -19.83 6.10
C MET A 1 25.23 -20.45 4.70
N LEU A 2 24.95 -21.75 4.58
CA LEU A 2 24.70 -22.46 3.31
C LEU A 2 23.24 -22.29 2.80
N HIS A 3 22.24 -22.23 3.67
CA HIS A 3 20.82 -22.09 3.30
C HIS A 3 20.50 -20.77 2.57
N MET A 4 21.19 -19.69 2.92
CA MET A 4 20.99 -18.36 2.30
C MET A 4 21.40 -18.28 0.81
N THR A 5 22.18 -19.23 0.31
CA THR A 5 22.64 -19.25 -1.09
C THR A 5 21.65 -19.95 -2.03
N SER A 6 20.91 -20.94 -1.55
CA SER A 6 19.88 -21.64 -2.33
C SER A 6 18.70 -20.73 -2.60
N PHE A 7 18.19 -20.07 -1.56
CA PHE A 7 17.06 -19.14 -1.67
C PHE A 7 17.32 -17.94 -2.59
N LYS A 8 18.53 -17.35 -2.56
CA LYS A 8 18.90 -16.29 -3.52
C LYS A 8 18.87 -16.74 -4.99
N LYS A 9 19.14 -18.01 -5.27
CA LYS A 9 19.01 -18.57 -6.60
C LYS A 9 17.54 -18.68 -7.03
N ILE A 10 16.66 -19.05 -6.11
CA ILE A 10 15.22 -19.21 -6.33
C ILE A 10 14.60 -17.86 -6.72
N VAL A 11 14.83 -16.80 -5.92
CA VAL A 11 14.34 -15.46 -6.18
C VAL A 11 14.87 -14.90 -7.53
N LEU A 12 16.13 -15.13 -7.85
CA LEU A 12 16.73 -14.67 -9.11
C LEU A 12 16.13 -15.39 -10.33
N ASN A 13 15.80 -16.68 -10.18
CA ASN A 13 15.14 -17.43 -11.24
C ASN A 13 13.68 -17.01 -11.42
N PHE A 14 12.95 -16.72 -10.35
CA PHE A 14 11.57 -16.24 -10.42
C PHE A 14 11.47 -14.89 -11.13
N ILE A 15 12.36 -13.94 -10.82
CA ILE A 15 12.44 -12.64 -11.53
C ILE A 15 12.74 -12.87 -13.03
N LYS A 16 13.60 -13.81 -13.37
CA LYS A 16 13.87 -14.16 -14.78
C LYS A 16 12.65 -14.77 -15.47
N ILE A 17 11.89 -15.61 -14.79
CA ILE A 17 10.69 -16.24 -15.33
C ILE A 17 9.56 -15.21 -15.51
N LEU A 18 9.37 -14.28 -14.56
CA LEU A 18 8.39 -13.21 -14.66
C LEU A 18 8.71 -12.25 -15.84
N ILE A 19 9.97 -11.89 -16.01
CA ILE A 19 10.42 -11.04 -17.13
C ILE A 19 10.29 -11.81 -18.46
N LEU A 20 10.58 -13.10 -18.50
CA LEU A 20 10.46 -13.94 -19.69
C LEU A 20 8.99 -14.14 -20.11
N LYS A 21 8.07 -14.30 -19.15
CA LYS A 21 6.62 -14.39 -19.41
C LYS A 21 6.04 -13.09 -19.99
N PHE A 22 6.61 -11.94 -19.64
CA PHE A 22 6.18 -10.65 -20.20
C PHE A 22 6.65 -10.41 -21.65
N LEU A 23 7.71 -11.11 -22.09
CA LEU A 23 8.30 -10.94 -23.42
C LEU A 23 7.81 -11.97 -24.44
N ILE A 24 7.13 -13.03 -24.01
CA ILE A 24 6.66 -14.10 -24.92
C ILE A 24 5.15 -14.29 -24.72
N SER A 25 4.36 -13.47 -25.44
CA SER A 25 2.90 -13.66 -25.56
C SER A 25 2.56 -14.79 -26.56
N THR A 26 3.13 -15.96 -26.38
CA THR A 26 2.63 -17.18 -27.01
C THR A 26 2.11 -18.09 -25.89
N PRO A 27 0.89 -18.67 -26.00
CA PRO A 27 0.46 -19.66 -25.03
C PRO A 27 1.35 -20.91 -25.22
N ILE A 28 2.42 -20.98 -24.45
CA ILE A 28 3.06 -22.25 -24.21
C ILE A 28 2.04 -23.01 -23.34
N PHE A 29 1.30 -23.93 -23.94
CA PHE A 29 0.62 -24.97 -23.21
C PHE A 29 1.72 -25.69 -22.40
N ALA A 30 1.89 -25.27 -21.14
CA ALA A 30 2.65 -26.05 -20.19
C ALA A 30 1.95 -27.41 -20.13
N LYS A 31 2.65 -28.42 -20.57
CA LYS A 31 2.24 -29.80 -20.40
C LYS A 31 2.09 -29.97 -18.89
N GLN A 32 0.88 -30.19 -18.42
CA GLN A 32 0.60 -30.50 -17.02
C GLN A 32 1.41 -31.75 -16.71
N ASN A 33 2.57 -31.58 -16.11
CA ASN A 33 3.32 -32.70 -15.56
C ASN A 33 2.51 -33.15 -14.37
N ASP A 34 2.27 -34.46 -14.25
CA ASP A 34 1.66 -35.04 -13.07
C ASP A 34 2.62 -34.77 -11.89
N CYS A 35 2.37 -33.71 -11.14
CA CYS A 35 3.13 -33.36 -9.97
C CYS A 35 2.87 -34.40 -8.87
N ASN A 36 3.93 -34.97 -8.31
CA ASN A 36 3.81 -35.86 -7.16
C ASN A 36 3.59 -34.99 -5.92
N ILE A 37 2.33 -34.87 -5.50
CA ILE A 37 1.96 -34.22 -4.26
C ILE A 37 2.11 -35.27 -3.14
N THR A 38 2.98 -35.02 -2.17
CA THR A 38 3.20 -35.89 -1.02
C THR A 38 2.39 -35.39 0.18
N GLU A 39 2.13 -36.28 1.13
CA GLU A 39 1.42 -35.92 2.38
C GLU A 39 2.21 -34.89 3.19
N GLU A 40 3.52 -34.84 3.07
CA GLU A 40 4.39 -33.88 3.77
C GLU A 40 4.14 -32.42 3.34
N MET A 41 3.75 -32.18 2.10
CA MET A 41 3.45 -30.84 1.60
C MET A 41 2.22 -30.19 2.25
N SER A 42 1.34 -31.00 2.86
CA SER A 42 0.14 -30.53 3.56
C SER A 42 0.36 -30.30 5.05
N ASN A 43 1.50 -30.77 5.60
CA ASN A 43 1.81 -30.61 7.00
C ASN A 43 2.11 -29.16 7.35
N VAL A 44 1.85 -28.77 8.59
CA VAL A 44 2.24 -27.46 9.12
C VAL A 44 3.77 -27.39 9.18
N PRO A 45 4.42 -26.44 8.47
CA PRO A 45 5.87 -26.31 8.49
C PRO A 45 6.35 -25.69 9.81
N GLU A 46 7.61 -25.87 10.16
CA GLU A 46 8.21 -25.16 11.31
C GLU A 46 8.47 -23.68 11.00
N GLU A 47 8.82 -23.38 9.75
CA GLU A 47 9.15 -22.03 9.27
C GLU A 47 8.44 -21.74 7.94
N LEU A 48 7.88 -20.55 7.82
CA LEU A 48 7.24 -20.06 6.61
C LEU A 48 7.83 -18.69 6.24
N TYR A 49 8.20 -18.53 4.98
CA TYR A 49 8.77 -17.31 4.43
C TYR A 49 7.74 -16.61 3.58
N LEU A 50 7.30 -15.41 4.02
CA LEU A 50 6.26 -14.62 3.37
C LEU A 50 6.86 -13.51 2.52
N GLU A 51 6.34 -13.34 1.31
CA GLU A 51 6.74 -12.31 0.38
C GLU A 51 5.53 -11.57 -0.20
N THR A 52 5.68 -10.28 -0.44
CA THR A 52 4.70 -9.50 -1.20
C THR A 52 5.38 -8.68 -2.28
N TYR A 53 4.78 -8.64 -3.46
CA TYR A 53 5.26 -7.85 -4.59
C TYR A 53 4.20 -6.83 -4.99
N PRO A 54 4.44 -5.53 -4.77
CA PRO A 54 3.53 -4.47 -5.17
C PRO A 54 3.43 -4.44 -6.71
N ILE A 55 2.20 -4.30 -7.22
CA ILE A 55 1.95 -4.17 -8.66
C ILE A 55 1.50 -2.76 -8.98
N ILE A 56 0.42 -2.30 -8.35
CA ILE A 56 -0.17 -0.99 -8.62
C ILE A 56 -1.04 -0.51 -7.45
N ILE A 57 -0.97 0.78 -7.17
CA ILE A 57 -1.96 1.50 -6.37
C ILE A 57 -2.80 2.30 -7.36
N THR A 58 -4.09 1.97 -7.49
CA THR A 58 -4.96 2.58 -8.51
C THR A 58 -5.62 3.85 -8.04
N GLU A 59 -5.98 3.91 -6.76
CA GLU A 59 -6.67 5.05 -6.15
C GLU A 59 -6.26 5.20 -4.69
N ILE A 60 -6.12 6.46 -4.25
CA ILE A 60 -6.02 6.83 -2.83
C ILE A 60 -7.19 7.77 -2.56
N ASN A 61 -8.17 7.30 -1.78
CA ASN A 61 -9.33 8.07 -1.36
C ASN A 61 -9.08 8.68 0.01
N GLU A 62 -8.66 9.95 -0.01
CA GLU A 62 -8.30 10.68 1.20
C GLU A 62 -9.51 10.93 2.11
N LEU A 63 -10.71 11.13 1.53
CA LEU A 63 -11.94 11.40 2.29
C LEU A 63 -12.40 10.18 3.09
N GLU A 64 -12.30 9.00 2.51
CA GLU A 64 -12.71 7.75 3.16
C GLU A 64 -11.55 7.07 3.91
N SER A 65 -10.34 7.62 3.78
CA SER A 65 -9.11 7.04 4.32
C SER A 65 -8.88 5.61 3.82
N THR A 66 -9.04 5.41 2.50
CA THR A 66 -8.87 4.11 1.85
C THR A 66 -7.93 4.20 0.65
N PHE A 67 -7.40 3.05 0.23
CA PHE A 67 -6.62 2.94 -0.99
C PHE A 67 -6.85 1.59 -1.67
N ASP A 68 -6.83 1.61 -3.01
CA ASP A 68 -6.96 0.42 -3.84
C ASP A 68 -5.58 -0.08 -4.24
N TYR A 69 -5.31 -1.35 -3.94
CA TYR A 69 -4.01 -1.95 -4.11
C TYR A 69 -4.09 -3.32 -4.78
N GLN A 70 -3.16 -3.58 -5.72
CA GLN A 70 -2.94 -4.89 -6.32
C GLN A 70 -1.51 -5.34 -6.04
N PHE A 71 -1.36 -6.60 -5.63
CA PHE A 71 -0.07 -7.18 -5.28
C PHE A 71 -0.09 -8.69 -5.49
N TYR A 72 1.11 -9.27 -5.57
CA TYR A 72 1.28 -10.70 -5.38
C TYR A 72 1.61 -10.96 -3.92
N LEU A 73 0.99 -11.99 -3.36
CA LEU A 73 1.38 -12.60 -2.11
C LEU A 73 1.94 -13.98 -2.44
N GLY A 74 3.13 -14.25 -1.94
CA GLY A 74 3.77 -15.55 -2.05
C GLY A 74 4.27 -16.01 -0.70
N TYR A 75 4.30 -17.31 -0.48
CA TYR A 75 4.97 -17.91 0.67
C TYR A 75 5.72 -19.17 0.25
N TRP A 76 6.78 -19.42 0.96
CA TRP A 76 7.62 -20.60 0.77
C TRP A 76 7.81 -21.32 2.11
N TYR A 77 7.86 -22.63 2.07
CA TYR A 77 8.19 -23.47 3.21
C TYR A 77 9.02 -24.69 2.77
N GLU A 78 9.86 -25.17 3.68
CA GLU A 78 10.74 -26.31 3.45
C GLU A 78 9.97 -27.62 3.60
N ILE A 79 10.31 -28.59 2.76
CA ILE A 79 9.88 -30.00 2.86
C ILE A 79 11.11 -30.89 2.94
N GLY A 80 11.01 -32.00 3.71
CA GLY A 80 12.16 -32.86 3.97
C GLY A 80 12.66 -33.70 2.80
N ASP A 81 11.90 -33.80 1.73
CA ASP A 81 12.18 -34.67 0.59
C ASP A 81 12.74 -33.90 -0.61
N ASP A 82 13.75 -34.46 -1.26
CA ASP A 82 14.23 -34.03 -2.58
C ASP A 82 13.19 -34.37 -3.64
N LEU A 83 12.42 -33.41 -4.09
CA LEU A 83 11.39 -33.59 -5.10
C LEU A 83 11.81 -32.99 -6.45
N PRO A 84 11.41 -33.62 -7.57
CA PRO A 84 11.65 -33.03 -8.88
C PRO A 84 10.85 -31.74 -9.04
N TYR A 85 11.47 -30.75 -9.69
CA TYR A 85 10.79 -29.49 -10.02
C TYR A 85 9.45 -29.73 -10.71
N CYS A 86 8.41 -29.10 -10.19
CA CYS A 86 7.08 -29.13 -10.76
C CYS A 86 6.35 -27.81 -10.56
N PHE A 87 5.58 -27.37 -11.56
CA PHE A 87 4.72 -26.20 -11.47
C PHE A 87 3.30 -26.54 -11.93
N PHE A 88 2.32 -26.12 -11.14
CA PHE A 88 0.91 -26.22 -11.50
C PHE A 88 0.11 -25.03 -10.96
N GLU A 89 -1.09 -24.84 -11.52
CA GLU A 89 -2.05 -23.85 -11.02
C GLU A 89 -3.22 -24.59 -10.34
N SER A 90 -3.59 -24.14 -9.14
CA SER A 90 -4.71 -24.66 -8.37
C SER A 90 -5.69 -23.57 -7.99
N LYS A 91 -6.97 -23.88 -8.06
CA LYS A 91 -8.00 -22.99 -7.53
C LYS A 91 -8.12 -23.04 -6.02
N ASN A 92 -7.83 -24.19 -5.43
CA ASN A 92 -7.90 -24.44 -3.99
C ASN A 92 -6.62 -25.17 -3.57
N LEU A 93 -6.02 -24.76 -2.44
CA LEU A 93 -4.82 -25.41 -1.89
C LEU A 93 -5.14 -26.63 -1.02
N GLU A 94 -6.42 -26.87 -0.70
CA GLU A 94 -6.86 -27.89 0.26
C GLU A 94 -6.51 -29.34 -0.11
N GLU A 95 -6.08 -29.57 -1.34
CA GLU A 95 -5.70 -30.90 -1.83
C GLU A 95 -4.18 -31.11 -1.79
N GLY A 96 -3.58 -31.17 -0.59
CA GLY A 96 -2.21 -31.64 -0.42
C GLY A 96 -1.13 -30.55 -0.37
N ILE A 97 -1.47 -29.27 -0.30
CA ILE A 97 -0.55 -28.15 -0.11
C ILE A 97 -0.94 -27.38 1.16
N PHE A 98 0.04 -27.09 2.01
CA PHE A 98 -0.20 -26.33 3.23
C PHE A 98 -0.79 -24.96 2.92
N ASN A 99 -1.89 -24.62 3.61
CA ASN A 99 -2.55 -23.32 3.49
C ASN A 99 -2.49 -22.58 4.85
N PRO A 100 -1.72 -21.48 4.96
CA PRO A 100 -1.60 -20.71 6.19
C PRO A 100 -2.84 -19.86 6.51
N TYR A 101 -3.87 -19.87 5.69
CA TYR A 101 -5.13 -19.11 5.86
C TYR A 101 -4.89 -17.66 6.25
N PHE A 102 -4.17 -16.92 5.38
CA PHE A 102 -3.89 -15.52 5.63
C PHE A 102 -5.15 -14.67 5.66
N GLU A 103 -5.24 -13.83 6.69
CA GLU A 103 -6.24 -12.80 6.87
C GLU A 103 -5.63 -11.42 6.69
N PHE A 104 -6.36 -10.54 6.02
CA PHE A 104 -5.95 -9.17 5.77
C PHE A 104 -6.74 -8.24 6.69
N GLN A 105 -6.13 -7.85 7.81
CA GLN A 105 -6.82 -7.22 8.94
C GLN A 105 -7.41 -5.84 8.62
N ASN A 106 -6.82 -5.11 7.69
CA ASN A 106 -7.31 -3.79 7.28
C ASN A 106 -7.96 -3.78 5.89
N ALA A 107 -8.25 -4.93 5.29
CA ALA A 107 -8.99 -5.02 4.03
C ALA A 107 -10.48 -4.75 4.25
N ILE A 108 -11.06 -3.89 3.43
CA ILE A 108 -12.52 -3.66 3.37
C ILE A 108 -13.13 -4.61 2.36
N ASP A 109 -12.45 -4.76 1.22
CA ASP A 109 -12.80 -5.68 0.16
C ASP A 109 -11.51 -6.28 -0.39
N LEU A 110 -11.51 -7.60 -0.64
CA LEU A 110 -10.35 -8.30 -1.15
C LEU A 110 -10.78 -9.46 -2.05
N GLU A 111 -10.23 -9.50 -3.24
CA GLU A 111 -10.42 -10.62 -4.15
C GLU A 111 -9.08 -11.21 -4.60
N ARG A 112 -9.04 -12.52 -4.73
CA ARG A 112 -7.95 -13.21 -5.41
C ARG A 112 -8.20 -13.20 -6.91
N VAL A 113 -7.32 -12.56 -7.66
CA VAL A 113 -7.47 -12.34 -9.11
C VAL A 113 -7.03 -13.55 -9.94
N THR A 114 -6.04 -14.32 -9.44
CA THR A 114 -5.49 -15.49 -10.14
C THR A 114 -5.73 -16.78 -9.36
N SER A 115 -5.62 -17.93 -10.03
CA SER A 115 -5.38 -19.20 -9.33
C SER A 115 -4.09 -19.13 -8.51
N PHE A 116 -3.92 -20.02 -7.55
CA PHE A 116 -2.63 -20.21 -6.92
C PHE A 116 -1.65 -20.83 -7.92
N GLY A 117 -0.48 -20.21 -8.07
CA GLY A 117 0.68 -20.84 -8.68
C GLY A 117 1.42 -21.61 -7.61
N VAL A 118 1.57 -22.90 -7.80
CA VAL A 118 2.33 -23.78 -6.89
C VAL A 118 3.57 -24.24 -7.61
N GLU A 119 4.74 -23.99 -7.04
CA GLU A 119 6.03 -24.37 -7.55
C GLU A 119 6.72 -25.26 -6.50
N ILE A 120 6.99 -26.50 -6.89
CA ILE A 120 7.70 -27.49 -6.06
C ILE A 120 9.13 -27.50 -6.53
N GLU A 121 10.06 -27.30 -5.62
CA GLU A 121 11.51 -27.34 -5.85
C GLU A 121 12.16 -28.41 -4.98
N GLU A 122 13.47 -28.64 -5.17
CA GLU A 122 14.22 -29.70 -4.50
C GLU A 122 14.06 -29.70 -2.97
N GLU A 123 13.92 -28.53 -2.34
CA GLU A 123 13.90 -28.39 -0.88
C GLU A 123 12.61 -27.76 -0.35
N GLY A 124 11.62 -27.43 -1.19
CA GLY A 124 10.43 -26.74 -0.68
C GLY A 124 9.33 -26.47 -1.67
N VAL A 125 8.28 -25.89 -1.15
CA VAL A 125 7.09 -25.49 -1.92
C VAL A 125 6.93 -23.98 -1.86
N TYR A 126 6.80 -23.36 -3.04
CA TYR A 126 6.45 -21.97 -3.19
C TYR A 126 5.02 -21.83 -3.71
N VAL A 127 4.22 -21.05 -3.02
CA VAL A 127 2.84 -20.78 -3.40
C VAL A 127 2.65 -19.29 -3.59
N SER A 128 2.02 -18.88 -4.68
CA SER A 128 1.74 -17.47 -4.93
C SER A 128 0.40 -17.22 -5.59
N ALA A 129 -0.21 -16.07 -5.29
CA ALA A 129 -1.40 -15.60 -5.98
C ALA A 129 -1.42 -14.08 -6.06
N LYS A 130 -2.16 -13.55 -7.04
CA LYS A 130 -2.41 -12.13 -7.19
C LYS A 130 -3.70 -11.74 -6.49
N TYR A 131 -3.61 -10.68 -5.69
CA TYR A 131 -4.73 -10.10 -4.98
C TYR A 131 -4.99 -8.67 -5.43
N LYS A 132 -6.24 -8.26 -5.31
CA LYS A 132 -6.70 -6.89 -5.50
C LYS A 132 -7.70 -6.58 -4.41
N GLY A 133 -7.57 -5.41 -3.78
CA GLY A 133 -8.49 -5.03 -2.71
C GLY A 133 -8.43 -3.56 -2.38
N THR A 134 -9.43 -3.14 -1.59
CA THR A 134 -9.50 -1.83 -0.95
C THR A 134 -9.13 -1.98 0.51
N PHE A 135 -8.15 -1.20 0.94
CA PHE A 135 -7.61 -1.25 2.29
C PHE A 135 -7.89 0.05 3.03
N LYS A 136 -8.14 -0.06 4.33
CA LYS A 136 -8.25 1.10 5.21
C LYS A 136 -6.86 1.63 5.54
N GLY A 137 -6.64 2.92 5.29
CA GLY A 137 -5.43 3.64 5.66
C GLY A 137 -5.62 4.43 6.96
N ASN A 138 -4.51 4.83 7.56
CA ASN A 138 -4.49 5.82 8.64
C ASN A 138 -3.68 7.02 8.17
N PHE A 139 -4.36 7.99 7.55
CA PHE A 139 -3.72 9.16 6.96
C PHE A 139 -3.52 10.27 7.98
N ASP A 140 -2.34 10.87 7.98
CA ASP A 140 -2.02 12.06 8.79
C ASP A 140 -1.96 13.30 7.87
N PHE A 141 -2.94 14.19 8.03
CA PHE A 141 -3.04 15.44 7.27
C PHE A 141 -2.49 16.66 8.03
N THR A 142 -1.83 16.48 9.17
CA THR A 142 -1.31 17.60 9.97
C THR A 142 -0.49 18.58 9.13
N MET A 143 0.34 18.05 8.23
CA MET A 143 1.22 18.83 7.35
C MET A 143 0.62 19.11 5.97
N TYR A 144 -0.65 18.76 5.71
CA TYR A 144 -1.26 18.97 4.40
C TYR A 144 -1.09 20.41 3.90
N PRO A 145 -0.66 20.63 2.65
CA PRO A 145 -0.40 19.68 1.56
C PRO A 145 1.08 19.21 1.45
N PHE A 146 1.87 19.34 2.50
CA PHE A 146 3.28 18.95 2.58
C PHE A 146 3.46 17.61 3.31
N ASP A 147 2.48 16.75 3.22
CA ASP A 147 2.37 15.52 3.98
C ASP A 147 2.98 14.33 3.27
N THR A 148 3.46 13.40 4.08
CA THR A 148 3.89 12.06 3.69
C THR A 148 2.91 11.05 4.26
N GLN A 149 2.43 10.13 3.45
CA GLN A 149 1.46 9.11 3.86
C GLN A 149 2.08 7.73 3.88
N ASN A 150 1.65 6.92 4.85
CA ASN A 150 2.04 5.52 4.98
C ASN A 150 0.83 4.64 4.73
N LEU A 151 0.85 3.92 3.61
CA LEU A 151 -0.16 2.93 3.27
C LEU A 151 0.27 1.59 3.84
N HIS A 152 -0.61 0.94 4.62
CA HIS A 152 -0.31 -0.34 5.25
C HIS A 152 -1.18 -1.44 4.68
N VAL A 153 -0.59 -2.62 4.55
CA VAL A 153 -1.32 -3.89 4.39
C VAL A 153 -0.93 -4.76 5.56
N ASP A 154 -1.90 -5.09 6.38
CA ASP A 154 -1.74 -5.87 7.59
C ASP A 154 -2.23 -7.31 7.34
N ILE A 155 -1.32 -8.27 7.48
CA ILE A 155 -1.55 -9.68 7.19
C ILE A 155 -1.26 -10.47 8.46
N SER A 156 -2.17 -11.36 8.84
CA SER A 156 -1.98 -12.35 9.90
C SER A 156 -2.30 -13.75 9.38
N SER A 157 -1.80 -14.77 10.06
CA SER A 157 -2.23 -16.15 9.86
C SER A 157 -3.28 -16.50 10.90
N THR A 158 -4.14 -17.47 10.59
CA THR A 158 -5.04 -18.08 11.59
C THR A 158 -4.32 -19.05 12.52
N TYR A 159 -3.07 -19.39 12.25
CA TYR A 159 -2.20 -20.20 13.09
C TYR A 159 -1.44 -19.32 14.07
N SER A 160 -1.23 -19.82 15.27
CA SER A 160 -0.44 -19.14 16.30
C SER A 160 1.07 -19.22 16.03
N THR A 161 1.85 -18.41 16.74
CA THR A 161 3.32 -18.46 16.66
C THR A 161 3.92 -19.74 17.26
N ASP A 162 3.12 -20.53 17.99
CA ASP A 162 3.52 -21.83 18.50
C ASP A 162 3.39 -22.93 17.44
N ASP A 163 2.53 -22.73 16.42
CA ASP A 163 2.33 -23.69 15.33
C ASP A 163 3.46 -23.60 14.30
N PHE A 164 3.81 -22.40 13.86
CA PHE A 164 4.95 -22.13 12.99
C PHE A 164 5.41 -20.67 13.09
N LYS A 165 6.60 -20.39 12.62
CA LYS A 165 7.19 -19.04 12.62
C LYS A 165 7.14 -18.44 11.22
N ILE A 166 6.66 -17.20 11.12
CA ILE A 166 6.67 -16.46 9.87
C ILE A 166 7.92 -15.60 9.79
N TYR A 167 8.63 -15.72 8.69
CA TYR A 167 9.76 -14.89 8.32
C TYR A 167 9.40 -14.04 7.11
N VAL A 168 9.81 -12.78 7.13
CA VAL A 168 9.59 -11.86 6.01
C VAL A 168 10.95 -11.50 5.42
N GLU A 169 11.14 -11.79 4.14
CA GLU A 169 12.42 -11.47 3.49
C GLU A 169 12.54 -9.99 3.14
N ASP A 170 13.73 -9.42 3.32
CA ASP A 170 14.07 -8.08 2.86
C ASP A 170 14.13 -8.05 1.33
N GLN A 171 13.07 -7.61 0.72
CA GLN A 171 13.04 -7.41 -0.73
C GLN A 171 13.72 -6.09 -1.10
N LYS A 172 14.47 -6.11 -2.18
CA LYS A 172 15.09 -4.92 -2.72
C LYS A 172 14.02 -3.97 -3.26
N ASN A 173 14.16 -2.69 -2.97
CA ASN A 173 13.30 -1.58 -3.44
C ASN A 173 13.16 -1.46 -4.98
N SER A 174 13.82 -2.30 -5.76
CA SER A 174 13.82 -2.26 -7.23
C SER A 174 12.45 -2.48 -7.88
N LEU A 175 11.50 -3.11 -7.18
CA LEU A 175 10.13 -3.29 -7.67
C LEU A 175 9.27 -2.05 -7.47
N LEU A 176 9.62 -1.20 -6.49
CA LEU A 176 8.97 0.08 -6.27
C LEU A 176 9.22 1.08 -7.39
N ASP A 177 10.32 0.91 -8.14
CA ASP A 177 10.65 1.80 -9.25
C ASP A 177 9.62 1.75 -10.38
N ALA A 178 8.88 0.66 -10.50
CA ALA A 178 7.81 0.48 -11.46
C ALA A 178 6.42 0.96 -10.96
N LEU A 179 6.28 1.26 -9.65
CA LEU A 179 5.01 1.67 -9.07
C LEU A 179 4.80 3.18 -9.29
N GLU A 180 3.89 3.56 -10.16
CA GLU A 180 3.48 4.95 -10.34
C GLU A 180 2.15 5.20 -9.63
N VAL A 181 2.10 6.24 -8.79
CA VAL A 181 0.88 6.68 -8.11
C VAL A 181 0.63 8.15 -8.45
N GLN A 182 -0.49 8.43 -9.10
CA GLN A 182 -0.78 9.78 -9.57
C GLN A 182 -0.90 10.79 -8.41
N GLY A 183 -0.09 11.84 -8.45
CA GLY A 183 -0.07 12.90 -7.43
C GLY A 183 0.85 12.62 -6.25
N TRP A 184 1.58 11.50 -6.28
CA TRP A 184 2.48 11.07 -5.23
C TRP A 184 3.84 10.64 -5.77
N ASP A 185 4.87 10.96 -5.03
CA ASP A 185 6.22 10.43 -5.23
C ASP A 185 6.46 9.33 -4.20
N LYS A 186 6.94 8.19 -4.64
CA LYS A 186 7.25 7.07 -3.76
C LYS A 186 8.58 7.27 -3.09
N ILE A 187 8.66 6.95 -1.81
CA ILE A 187 9.90 7.09 -1.04
C ILE A 187 10.44 5.75 -0.61
N ASN A 188 9.59 4.88 -0.06
CA ASN A 188 10.07 3.69 0.62
C ASN A 188 9.01 2.58 0.63
N PHE A 189 9.51 1.35 0.69
CA PHE A 189 8.73 0.17 1.01
C PHE A 189 9.38 -0.52 2.19
N ALA A 190 8.71 -0.53 3.32
CA ALA A 190 9.17 -1.15 4.53
C ALA A 190 8.27 -2.31 4.92
N LYS A 191 8.87 -3.29 5.56
CA LYS A 191 8.18 -4.42 6.16
C LYS A 191 8.52 -4.45 7.64
N LYS A 192 7.54 -4.79 8.43
CA LYS A 192 7.71 -4.97 9.87
C LYS A 192 6.86 -6.14 10.31
N ILE A 193 7.45 -7.02 11.08
CA ILE A 193 6.71 -8.04 11.81
C ILE A 193 6.46 -7.47 13.19
N ASP A 194 5.19 -7.26 13.52
CA ASP A 194 4.74 -6.96 14.87
C ASP A 194 4.03 -8.19 15.41
N ILE A 195 4.27 -8.50 16.66
CA ILE A 195 3.57 -9.59 17.35
C ILE A 195 2.31 -9.00 17.96
N GLU A 196 1.16 -9.40 17.46
CA GLU A 196 -0.11 -9.01 18.04
C GLU A 196 -0.58 -10.11 19.00
N LYS A 197 -0.74 -9.76 20.27
CA LYS A 197 -1.30 -10.66 21.25
C LYS A 197 -2.82 -10.50 21.26
N TRP A 198 -3.51 -11.52 20.80
CA TRP A 198 -4.95 -11.63 20.99
C TRP A 198 -5.21 -12.30 22.34
N ASP A 199 -5.81 -11.57 23.26
CA ASP A 199 -5.91 -11.86 24.69
C ASP A 199 -7.06 -12.84 25.05
N GLN A 200 -7.59 -13.62 24.09
CA GLN A 200 -8.73 -14.48 24.38
C GLN A 200 -8.36 -15.89 24.87
N ASP A 201 -7.18 -16.42 24.50
CA ASP A 201 -6.79 -17.79 24.86
C ASP A 201 -5.28 -17.95 25.17
N ASP A 202 -4.57 -16.89 25.54
CA ASP A 202 -3.09 -16.84 25.69
C ASP A 202 -2.30 -17.16 24.40
N GLU A 203 -2.97 -17.23 23.25
CA GLU A 203 -2.35 -17.46 21.96
C GLU A 203 -1.78 -16.17 21.37
N VAL A 204 -0.65 -16.29 20.70
CA VAL A 204 0.06 -15.16 20.10
C VAL A 204 0.11 -15.37 18.58
N TYR A 205 -0.26 -14.34 17.84
CA TYR A 205 -0.28 -14.36 16.38
C TYR A 205 0.69 -13.33 15.82
N ASP A 206 1.33 -13.67 14.70
CA ASP A 206 2.17 -12.72 13.97
C ASP A 206 1.30 -11.77 13.14
N LEU A 207 1.52 -10.47 13.32
CA LEU A 207 0.99 -9.43 12.45
C LEU A 207 2.11 -8.89 11.56
N ILE A 208 2.02 -9.15 10.28
CA ILE A 208 2.96 -8.70 9.28
C ILE A 208 2.44 -7.41 8.64
N ARG A 209 3.12 -6.30 8.86
CA ARG A 209 2.77 -5.02 8.27
C ARG A 209 3.70 -4.66 7.12
N TYR A 210 3.13 -4.55 5.94
CA TYR A 210 3.80 -3.98 4.77
C TYR A 210 3.41 -2.52 4.63
N THR A 211 4.41 -1.64 4.56
CA THR A 211 4.19 -0.19 4.49
C THR A 211 4.78 0.37 3.22
N ILE A 212 3.98 1.10 2.46
CA ILE A 212 4.40 1.91 1.32
C ILE A 212 4.34 3.37 1.75
N THR A 213 5.48 4.04 1.77
CA THR A 213 5.58 5.45 2.11
C THR A 213 5.56 6.29 0.83
N LEU A 214 4.65 7.25 0.79
CA LEU A 214 4.41 8.15 -0.35
C LEU A 214 4.52 9.60 0.09
N ASP A 215 5.27 10.41 -0.66
CA ASP A 215 5.31 11.87 -0.53
C ASP A 215 4.34 12.51 -1.50
N ARG A 216 3.60 13.51 -1.03
CA ARG A 216 2.69 14.25 -1.89
C ARG A 216 3.47 15.13 -2.88
N GLN A 217 3.04 15.18 -4.14
CA GLN A 217 3.57 16.10 -5.16
C GLN A 217 3.14 17.53 -4.86
N VAL A 218 3.91 18.19 -4.00
CA VAL A 218 3.58 19.47 -3.36
C VAL A 218 3.34 20.61 -4.36
N PHE A 219 4.15 20.72 -5.42
CA PHE A 219 4.13 21.89 -6.30
C PHE A 219 2.77 22.14 -6.96
N SER A 220 2.22 21.10 -7.57
CA SER A 220 0.95 21.22 -8.31
C SER A 220 -0.23 21.53 -7.38
N ILE A 221 -0.25 20.87 -6.22
CA ILE A 221 -1.32 21.01 -5.22
C ILE A 221 -1.20 22.36 -4.52
N SER A 222 0.00 22.75 -4.09
CA SER A 222 0.23 24.05 -3.45
C SER A 222 -0.11 25.22 -4.36
N LEU A 223 0.20 25.13 -5.65
CA LEU A 223 -0.16 26.18 -6.59
C LEU A 223 -1.69 26.34 -6.70
N ARG A 224 -2.42 25.22 -6.81
CA ARG A 224 -3.87 25.24 -6.87
C ARG A 224 -4.52 25.73 -5.57
N LEU A 225 -3.88 25.42 -4.43
CA LEU A 225 -4.34 25.79 -3.10
C LEU A 225 -4.04 27.26 -2.80
N PHE A 226 -2.81 27.71 -2.97
CA PHE A 226 -2.38 29.04 -2.48
C PHE A 226 -2.55 30.15 -3.51
N LEU A 227 -2.60 29.84 -4.81
CA LEU A 227 -2.76 30.87 -5.84
C LEU A 227 -4.07 31.67 -5.68
N PRO A 228 -5.27 31.07 -5.50
CA PRO A 228 -6.49 31.82 -5.29
C PRO A 228 -6.43 32.71 -4.04
N LEU A 229 -5.89 32.17 -2.92
CA LEU A 229 -5.71 32.94 -1.69
C LEU A 229 -4.77 34.11 -1.89
N LEU A 230 -3.65 33.91 -2.56
CA LEU A 230 -2.69 34.97 -2.86
C LEU A 230 -3.34 36.10 -3.67
N VAL A 231 -4.19 35.77 -4.65
CA VAL A 231 -4.93 36.76 -5.44
C VAL A 231 -5.89 37.54 -4.55
N ILE A 232 -6.68 36.87 -3.69
CA ILE A 232 -7.64 37.53 -2.80
C ILE A 232 -6.92 38.45 -1.81
N VAL A 233 -5.85 37.98 -1.17
CA VAL A 233 -5.04 38.78 -0.23
C VAL A 233 -4.41 39.97 -0.96
N SER A 234 -3.90 39.78 -2.19
CA SER A 234 -3.32 40.87 -2.97
C SER A 234 -4.34 41.96 -3.33
N LEU A 235 -5.59 41.60 -3.64
CA LEU A 235 -6.67 42.54 -3.87
C LEU A 235 -7.00 43.34 -2.62
N ASN A 236 -6.98 42.69 -1.46
CA ASN A 236 -7.17 43.33 -0.16
C ASN A 236 -6.08 44.38 0.11
N PHE A 237 -4.81 44.01 -0.10
CA PHE A 237 -3.69 44.98 -0.03
C PHE A 237 -3.79 46.12 -1.00
N LEU A 238 -4.28 45.85 -2.24
CA LEU A 238 -4.45 46.88 -3.25
C LEU A 238 -5.49 47.92 -2.81
N SER A 239 -6.51 47.53 -2.04
CA SER A 239 -7.51 48.46 -1.49
C SER A 239 -6.89 49.53 -0.55
N LEU A 240 -5.77 49.26 0.08
CA LEU A 240 -5.06 50.20 0.96
C LEU A 240 -4.39 51.34 0.16
N LEU A 241 -4.10 51.09 -1.14
CA LEU A 241 -3.49 52.11 -2.02
C LEU A 241 -4.49 53.11 -2.58
N LEU A 242 -5.81 52.88 -2.43
CA LEU A 242 -6.84 53.80 -2.86
C LEU A 242 -6.79 55.09 -2.03
N GLU A 243 -7.29 56.22 -2.61
CA GLU A 243 -7.33 57.50 -1.93
C GLU A 243 -8.23 57.47 -0.69
N LYS A 244 -7.95 58.35 0.27
CA LYS A 244 -8.71 58.43 1.54
C LYS A 244 -10.22 58.73 1.34
N ASN A 245 -10.56 59.35 0.25
CA ASN A 245 -11.94 59.72 -0.05
C ASN A 245 -12.79 58.56 -0.58
N ASP A 246 -12.19 57.45 -0.97
CA ASP A 246 -12.87 56.27 -1.54
C ASP A 246 -13.18 55.23 -0.45
N PHE A 247 -13.67 55.68 0.69
CA PHE A 247 -13.93 54.79 1.85
C PHE A 247 -14.97 53.70 1.50
N GLU A 248 -16.00 54.02 0.76
CA GLU A 248 -17.06 53.10 0.35
C GLU A 248 -16.47 51.96 -0.51
N THR A 249 -15.69 52.30 -1.54
CA THR A 249 -15.02 51.34 -2.40
C THR A 249 -14.07 50.43 -1.65
N LYS A 250 -13.34 50.96 -0.62
CA LYS A 250 -12.46 50.15 0.23
C LYS A 250 -13.25 49.11 1.00
N VAL A 251 -14.35 49.51 1.63
CA VAL A 251 -15.21 48.58 2.40
C VAL A 251 -15.80 47.51 1.49
N GLU A 252 -16.25 47.89 0.27
CA GLU A 252 -16.77 46.91 -0.69
C GLU A 252 -15.73 45.88 -1.10
N ILE A 253 -14.46 46.26 -1.37
CA ILE A 253 -13.39 45.36 -1.73
C ILE A 253 -13.07 44.43 -0.56
N GLN A 254 -12.95 44.96 0.67
CA GLN A 254 -12.64 44.15 1.86
C GLN A 254 -13.77 43.15 2.16
N LEU A 255 -15.03 43.57 2.03
CA LEU A 255 -16.18 42.68 2.22
C LEU A 255 -16.19 41.55 1.16
N ALA A 256 -15.92 41.91 -0.10
CA ALA A 256 -15.83 40.94 -1.18
C ALA A 256 -14.69 39.96 -0.96
N ALA A 257 -13.53 40.42 -0.52
CA ALA A 257 -12.39 39.54 -0.16
C ALA A 257 -12.73 38.60 1.00
N LEU A 258 -13.38 39.10 2.04
CA LEU A 258 -13.82 38.28 3.18
C LEU A 258 -14.78 37.15 2.73
N ILE A 259 -15.77 37.50 1.90
CA ILE A 259 -16.72 36.51 1.35
C ILE A 259 -15.97 35.48 0.48
N ALA A 260 -15.00 35.92 -0.33
CA ALA A 260 -14.22 35.04 -1.18
C ALA A 260 -13.37 34.05 -0.38
N VAL A 261 -12.71 34.50 0.74
CA VAL A 261 -11.95 33.61 1.62
C VAL A 261 -12.88 32.61 2.30
N ALA A 262 -14.04 33.05 2.79
CA ALA A 262 -15.03 32.17 3.40
C ALA A 262 -15.57 31.10 2.42
N ALA A 263 -15.89 31.51 1.19
CA ALA A 263 -16.29 30.55 0.15
C ALA A 263 -15.17 29.59 -0.23
N TYR A 264 -13.92 30.06 -0.19
CA TYR A 264 -12.76 29.22 -0.46
C TYR A 264 -12.51 28.21 0.65
N SER A 265 -12.66 28.58 1.93
CA SER A 265 -12.54 27.61 3.04
C SER A 265 -13.55 26.47 2.91
N ILE A 266 -14.80 26.76 2.59
CA ILE A 266 -15.82 25.74 2.36
C ILE A 266 -15.42 24.78 1.21
N LEU A 267 -14.83 25.32 0.13
CA LEU A 267 -14.34 24.49 -0.96
C LEU A 267 -13.20 23.54 -0.50
N MET A 268 -12.36 24.00 0.41
CA MET A 268 -11.27 23.19 0.93
C MET A 268 -11.74 22.07 1.83
N ASP A 269 -12.78 22.28 2.64
CA ASP A 269 -13.38 21.26 3.50
C ASP A 269 -13.90 20.04 2.69
N THR A 270 -14.15 20.21 1.39
CA THR A 270 -14.54 19.08 0.52
C THR A 270 -13.37 18.22 0.03
N LYS A 271 -12.12 18.58 0.34
CA LYS A 271 -10.91 17.90 -0.17
C LYS A 271 -10.25 16.95 0.81
N ILE A 272 -10.45 17.17 2.08
CA ILE A 272 -9.91 16.40 3.19
C ILE A 272 -11.07 15.92 4.08
N PRO A 273 -10.93 14.79 4.78
CA PRO A 273 -11.95 14.36 5.74
C PRO A 273 -12.08 15.33 6.92
N ASP A 274 -13.19 15.24 7.64
CA ASP A 274 -13.38 15.98 8.89
C ASP A 274 -12.32 15.53 9.91
N LEU A 275 -11.41 16.44 10.26
CA LEU A 275 -10.28 16.16 11.15
C LEU A 275 -10.50 16.82 12.52
N PRO A 276 -10.08 16.17 13.62
CA PRO A 276 -10.13 16.75 14.96
C PRO A 276 -9.00 17.77 15.23
N TYR A 277 -8.19 18.10 14.22
CA TYR A 277 -7.06 19.01 14.31
C TYR A 277 -6.96 19.89 13.06
N LEU A 278 -6.24 21.00 13.16
CA LEU A 278 -5.98 21.91 12.04
C LEU A 278 -4.78 21.45 11.21
N THR A 279 -4.91 21.55 9.91
CA THR A 279 -3.81 21.33 8.95
C THR A 279 -2.99 22.60 8.75
N VAL A 280 -1.85 22.50 8.10
CA VAL A 280 -1.07 23.67 7.66
C VAL A 280 -1.90 24.51 6.69
N ALA A 281 -2.65 23.89 5.80
CA ALA A 281 -3.55 24.60 4.86
C ALA A 281 -4.60 25.43 5.60
N ASP A 282 -5.26 24.85 6.60
CA ASP A 282 -6.27 25.55 7.43
C ASP A 282 -5.65 26.76 8.14
N THR A 283 -4.45 26.59 8.66
CA THR A 283 -3.74 27.68 9.32
C THR A 283 -3.45 28.85 8.38
N ILE A 284 -3.04 28.56 7.13
CA ILE A 284 -2.80 29.59 6.10
C ILE A 284 -4.10 30.26 5.68
N ILE A 285 -5.18 29.51 5.52
CA ILE A 285 -6.51 30.04 5.22
C ILE A 285 -6.97 30.96 6.37
N ALA A 286 -6.86 30.50 7.61
CA ALA A 286 -7.23 31.29 8.79
C ALA A 286 -6.45 32.60 8.86
N LEU A 287 -5.13 32.59 8.61
CA LEU A 287 -4.31 33.80 8.57
C LEU A 287 -4.75 34.78 7.47
N SER A 288 -5.29 34.29 6.35
CA SER A 288 -5.78 35.14 5.28
C SER A 288 -7.05 35.95 5.64
N PHE A 289 -7.80 35.54 6.68
CA PHE A 289 -8.92 36.32 7.20
C PHE A 289 -8.48 37.56 7.96
N PHE A 290 -7.23 37.60 8.44
CA PHE A 290 -6.70 38.73 9.21
C PHE A 290 -5.85 39.69 8.36
N SER A 291 -5.69 39.42 7.08
CA SER A 291 -4.95 40.27 6.14
C SER A 291 -5.85 41.36 5.52
#